data_a6230dc9680b72a03942bab4e2aa9f41
#
_entry.id   a6230dc9680b72a03942bab4e2aa9f41
#
_cell.length_a   1.000
_cell.length_b   1.000
_cell.length_c   1.000
_cell.angle_alpha   90.00
_cell.angle_beta   90.00
_cell.angle_gamma   90.00
#
_symmetry.space_group_name_H-M   'P 1'
#
loop_
_entity.id
_entity.type
_entity.pdbx_description
1 polymer ?
#
loop_
_entity_poly.entity_id
_entity_poly.type
_entity_poly.pdbx_seq_one_letter_code
_entity_poly.pdbx_strand_id
1 'polypeptide(L)'
;MTDEPDDVHYDRLYRATDRPPWEIGGPQPALAAVLDTGVRGPRVLDVGCGTGELALALARRGHDVTGVDISPVAIDQARAKAAAAGLPVRFEVYDATAIPVPPVPYDSVFDSGLLHSLDRRGAAVRDYLALLPRLTAPGGAVFVLAVSPEAGEGWGLDADTLRRAFPEPDWTQVTVEPIDVHAEVGGADLRLAGNLLRATRSPAGR
;
A
#
# COMPACT_ATOMS: atom_id res chain seq x y z
N MET A 1 -11.81 -15.47 -17.09
CA MET A 1 -10.89 -14.44 -16.55
C MET A 1 -10.55 -13.56 -17.73
N THR A 2 -11.01 -12.31 -17.71
CA THR A 2 -10.78 -11.35 -18.80
C THR A 2 -9.31 -10.98 -18.80
N ASP A 3 -8.69 -11.06 -19.97
CA ASP A 3 -7.27 -10.70 -20.23
C ASP A 3 -7.10 -9.17 -20.35
N GLU A 4 -7.82 -8.44 -19.48
CA GLU A 4 -7.82 -6.98 -19.43
C GLU A 4 -6.56 -6.50 -18.69
N PRO A 5 -5.78 -5.56 -19.26
CA PRO A 5 -4.64 -4.95 -18.57
C PRO A 5 -5.05 -4.31 -17.24
N ASP A 6 -4.13 -4.32 -16.26
CA ASP A 6 -4.41 -3.88 -14.89
C ASP A 6 -4.79 -2.41 -14.80
N ASP A 7 -4.09 -1.56 -15.53
CA ASP A 7 -4.37 -0.14 -15.60
C ASP A 7 -5.80 0.13 -16.11
N VAL A 8 -6.23 -0.59 -17.15
CA VAL A 8 -7.60 -0.49 -17.70
C VAL A 8 -8.63 -0.98 -16.70
N HIS A 9 -8.34 -2.09 -15.99
CA HIS A 9 -9.24 -2.64 -14.97
C HIS A 9 -9.46 -1.65 -13.82
N TYR A 10 -8.38 -1.15 -13.21
CA TYR A 10 -8.47 -0.21 -12.09
C TYR A 10 -9.03 1.15 -12.53
N ASP A 11 -8.65 1.66 -13.69
CA ASP A 11 -9.22 2.89 -14.27
C ASP A 11 -10.74 2.83 -14.36
N ARG A 12 -11.28 1.68 -14.78
CA ARG A 12 -12.73 1.48 -14.85
C ARG A 12 -13.38 1.55 -13.46
N LEU A 13 -12.74 0.95 -12.44
CA LEU A 13 -13.24 1.00 -11.07
C LEU A 13 -13.24 2.43 -10.51
N TYR A 14 -12.18 3.20 -10.77
CA TYR A 14 -12.10 4.59 -10.29
C TYR A 14 -12.95 5.58 -11.10
N ARG A 15 -13.39 5.22 -12.32
CA ARG A 15 -14.36 6.00 -13.11
C ARG A 15 -15.81 5.67 -12.78
N ALA A 16 -16.07 4.54 -12.13
CA ALA A 16 -17.43 4.13 -11.79
C ALA A 16 -18.10 5.15 -10.87
N THR A 17 -19.43 5.25 -10.96
CA THR A 17 -20.23 6.12 -10.08
C THR A 17 -20.16 5.67 -8.63
N ASP A 18 -20.08 4.35 -8.43
CA ASP A 18 -19.91 3.75 -7.12
C ASP A 18 -18.42 3.67 -6.80
N ARG A 19 -18.05 4.15 -5.62
CA ARG A 19 -16.65 4.10 -5.16
C ARG A 19 -16.18 2.66 -5.04
N PRO A 20 -14.90 2.37 -5.35
CA PRO A 20 -14.32 1.07 -5.03
C PRO A 20 -14.49 0.74 -3.55
N PRO A 21 -14.73 -0.53 -3.19
CA PRO A 21 -15.00 -0.91 -1.79
C PRO A 21 -13.95 -0.49 -0.78
N TRP A 22 -12.69 -0.35 -1.20
CA TRP A 22 -11.58 0.08 -0.35
C TRP A 22 -11.47 1.59 -0.13
N GLU A 23 -12.24 2.39 -0.86
CA GLU A 23 -12.28 3.86 -0.76
C GLU A 23 -13.22 4.30 0.38
N ILE A 24 -12.78 4.16 1.62
CA ILE A 24 -13.58 4.44 2.83
C ILE A 24 -13.53 5.91 3.29
N GLY A 25 -12.96 6.81 2.49
CA GLY A 25 -12.88 8.25 2.80
C GLY A 25 -11.74 8.61 3.77
N GLY A 26 -10.80 7.72 4.01
CA GLY A 26 -9.63 7.91 4.86
C GLY A 26 -8.72 6.70 4.83
N PRO A 27 -7.56 6.74 5.54
CA PRO A 27 -6.71 5.58 5.67
C PRO A 27 -7.42 4.45 6.43
N GLN A 28 -7.09 3.21 6.13
CA GLN A 28 -7.57 2.05 6.88
C GLN A 28 -7.24 2.23 8.37
N PRO A 29 -8.17 1.93 9.31
CA PRO A 29 -8.00 2.20 10.74
C PRO A 29 -6.72 1.61 11.33
N ALA A 30 -6.33 0.40 10.92
CA ALA A 30 -5.09 -0.23 11.36
C ALA A 30 -3.84 0.55 10.91
N LEU A 31 -3.85 1.13 9.70
CA LEU A 31 -2.78 2.01 9.22
C LEU A 31 -2.85 3.39 9.88
N ALA A 32 -4.05 3.94 10.11
CA ALA A 32 -4.20 5.20 10.83
C ALA A 32 -3.53 5.15 12.22
N ALA A 33 -3.65 4.03 12.93
CA ALA A 33 -2.96 3.82 14.20
C ALA A 33 -1.43 3.82 14.07
N VAL A 34 -0.88 3.36 12.93
CA VAL A 34 0.57 3.40 12.64
C VAL A 34 1.05 4.83 12.42
N LEU A 35 0.21 5.70 11.83
CA LEU A 35 0.61 7.07 11.48
C LEU A 35 1.04 7.90 12.71
N ASP A 36 0.55 7.59 13.88
CA ASP A 36 0.84 8.36 15.09
C ASP A 36 2.12 7.92 15.80
N THR A 37 2.58 6.69 15.61
CA THR A 37 3.67 6.11 16.40
C THR A 37 4.70 5.28 15.63
N GLY A 38 4.38 4.86 14.42
CA GLY A 38 5.15 3.83 13.70
C GLY A 38 5.92 4.31 12.48
N VAL A 39 5.62 5.49 11.94
CA VAL A 39 6.26 6.02 10.74
C VAL A 39 7.70 6.43 11.04
N ARG A 40 8.65 5.92 10.25
CA ARG A 40 10.07 6.28 10.36
C ARG A 40 10.42 7.35 9.34
N GLY A 41 11.22 8.32 9.78
CA GLY A 41 11.81 9.37 8.95
C GLY A 41 10.85 10.25 8.17
N PRO A 42 11.36 11.24 7.43
CA PRO A 42 10.50 12.16 6.72
C PRO A 42 9.97 11.61 5.39
N ARG A 43 10.71 10.69 4.73
CA ARG A 43 10.43 10.27 3.35
C ARG A 43 9.58 9.01 3.33
N VAL A 44 8.37 9.13 2.80
CA VAL A 44 7.39 8.04 2.81
C VAL A 44 6.92 7.72 1.38
N LEU A 45 6.83 6.43 1.08
CA LEU A 45 6.21 5.90 -0.14
C LEU A 45 4.90 5.21 0.19
N ASP A 46 3.84 5.54 -0.54
CA ASP A 46 2.55 4.87 -0.52
C ASP A 46 2.37 4.15 -1.87
N VAL A 47 2.48 2.81 -1.87
CA VAL A 47 2.43 1.98 -3.08
C VAL A 47 1.03 1.43 -3.28
N GLY A 48 0.47 1.61 -4.49
CA GLY A 48 -0.94 1.35 -4.74
C GLY A 48 -1.81 2.36 -3.99
N CYS A 49 -1.43 3.64 -4.06
CA CYS A 49 -2.02 4.70 -3.23
C CYS A 49 -3.49 5.02 -3.56
N GLY A 50 -4.04 4.49 -4.66
CA GLY A 50 -5.38 4.80 -5.11
C GLY A 50 -5.60 6.31 -5.24
N THR A 51 -6.69 6.79 -4.69
CA THR A 51 -7.03 8.23 -4.70
C THR A 51 -6.33 9.03 -3.58
N GLY A 52 -5.32 8.44 -2.90
CA GLY A 52 -4.34 9.13 -2.07
C GLY A 52 -4.73 9.36 -0.61
N GLU A 53 -5.73 8.69 -0.06
CA GLU A 53 -6.21 8.96 1.31
C GLU A 53 -5.11 8.76 2.36
N LEU A 54 -4.32 7.68 2.27
CA LEU A 54 -3.21 7.41 3.18
C LEU A 54 -2.06 8.42 2.97
N ALA A 55 -1.68 8.67 1.71
CA ALA A 55 -0.65 9.65 1.36
C ALA A 55 -0.99 11.05 1.89
N LEU A 56 -2.24 11.49 1.75
CA LEU A 56 -2.71 12.78 2.28
C LEU A 56 -2.67 12.81 3.82
N ALA A 57 -3.03 11.72 4.48
CA ALA A 57 -2.98 11.64 5.94
C ALA A 57 -1.53 11.71 6.48
N LEU A 58 -0.57 11.12 5.76
CA LEU A 58 0.86 11.22 6.04
C LEU A 58 1.38 12.64 5.81
N ALA A 59 1.01 13.28 4.71
CA ALA A 59 1.43 14.65 4.40
C ALA A 59 0.91 15.67 5.41
N ARG A 60 -0.32 15.50 5.94
CA ARG A 60 -0.86 16.33 7.03
C ARG A 60 -0.03 16.25 8.30
N ARG A 61 0.73 15.17 8.49
CA ARG A 61 1.66 14.95 9.61
C ARG A 61 3.08 15.47 9.33
N GLY A 62 3.29 16.09 8.17
CA GLY A 62 4.55 16.72 7.79
C GLY A 62 5.56 15.79 7.11
N HIS A 63 5.15 14.60 6.66
CA HIS A 63 6.01 13.72 5.89
C HIS A 63 6.15 14.20 4.43
N ASP A 64 7.32 13.95 3.83
CA ASP A 64 7.59 14.10 2.40
C ASP A 64 7.10 12.82 1.70
N VAL A 65 5.91 12.88 1.11
CA VAL A 65 5.19 11.71 0.62
C VAL A 65 5.22 11.62 -0.90
N THR A 66 5.52 10.41 -1.39
CA THR A 66 5.28 9.99 -2.77
C THR A 66 4.22 8.91 -2.77
N GLY A 67 3.14 9.10 -3.52
CA GLY A 67 2.13 8.07 -3.79
C GLY A 67 2.27 7.57 -5.22
N VAL A 68 2.19 6.26 -5.42
CA VAL A 68 2.23 5.65 -6.76
C VAL A 68 1.07 4.69 -6.95
N ASP A 69 0.48 4.71 -8.13
CA ASP A 69 -0.59 3.79 -8.53
C ASP A 69 -0.49 3.51 -10.03
N ILE A 70 -0.99 2.37 -10.47
CA ILE A 70 -1.01 2.00 -11.88
C ILE A 70 -2.10 2.76 -12.64
N SER A 71 -3.17 3.21 -11.96
CA SER A 71 -4.30 3.92 -12.55
C SER A 71 -4.03 5.42 -12.69
N PRO A 72 -3.89 5.96 -13.92
CA PRO A 72 -3.86 7.40 -14.14
C PRO A 72 -5.10 8.12 -13.56
N VAL A 73 -6.26 7.47 -13.59
CA VAL A 73 -7.52 8.06 -13.06
C VAL A 73 -7.45 8.23 -11.55
N ALA A 74 -6.95 7.24 -10.82
CA ALA A 74 -6.74 7.34 -9.38
C ALA A 74 -5.74 8.47 -9.04
N ILE A 75 -4.63 8.52 -9.77
CA ILE A 75 -3.59 9.54 -9.58
C ILE A 75 -4.11 10.95 -9.85
N ASP A 76 -4.93 11.15 -10.88
CA ASP A 76 -5.52 12.46 -11.16
C ASP A 76 -6.49 12.90 -10.04
N GLN A 77 -7.27 11.96 -9.50
CA GLN A 77 -8.12 12.23 -8.33
C GLN A 77 -7.28 12.55 -7.08
N ALA A 78 -6.19 11.80 -6.83
CA ALA A 78 -5.28 12.04 -5.71
C ALA A 78 -4.62 13.43 -5.80
N ARG A 79 -4.16 13.83 -6.98
CA ARG A 79 -3.60 15.17 -7.24
C ARG A 79 -4.63 16.27 -7.00
N ALA A 80 -5.88 16.07 -7.45
CA ALA A 80 -6.96 17.03 -7.20
C ALA A 80 -7.26 17.19 -5.71
N LYS A 81 -7.31 16.09 -4.95
CA LYS A 81 -7.49 16.12 -3.49
C LYS A 81 -6.32 16.83 -2.79
N ALA A 82 -5.07 16.55 -3.18
CA ALA A 82 -3.88 17.20 -2.62
C ALA A 82 -3.90 18.72 -2.87
N ALA A 83 -4.21 19.15 -4.10
CA ALA A 83 -4.33 20.56 -4.46
C ALA A 83 -5.41 21.26 -3.66
N ALA A 84 -6.61 20.66 -3.53
CA ALA A 84 -7.71 21.20 -2.75
C ALA A 84 -7.37 21.32 -1.25
N ALA A 85 -6.53 20.41 -0.71
CA ALA A 85 -6.07 20.44 0.67
C ALA A 85 -4.80 21.29 0.90
N GLY A 86 -4.17 21.81 -0.17
CA GLY A 86 -2.90 22.54 -0.07
C GLY A 86 -1.73 21.69 0.40
N LEU A 87 -1.74 20.37 0.13
CA LEU A 87 -0.72 19.43 0.59
C LEU A 87 0.31 19.12 -0.50
N PRO A 88 1.62 19.19 -0.21
CA PRO A 88 2.69 18.96 -1.17
C PRO A 88 2.99 17.45 -1.28
N VAL A 89 2.09 16.68 -1.89
CA VAL A 89 2.29 15.24 -2.17
C VAL A 89 2.68 15.04 -3.62
N ARG A 90 3.71 14.21 -3.88
CA ARG A 90 4.02 13.75 -5.24
C ARG A 90 3.20 12.52 -5.56
N PHE A 91 2.42 12.57 -6.63
CA PHE A 91 1.67 11.44 -7.14
C PHE A 91 2.12 11.10 -8.55
N GLU A 92 2.51 9.83 -8.75
CA GLU A 92 3.09 9.34 -10.00
C GLU A 92 2.37 8.07 -10.47
N VAL A 93 2.23 7.94 -11.80
CA VAL A 93 1.67 6.72 -12.38
C VAL A 93 2.80 5.73 -12.60
N TYR A 94 2.82 4.65 -11.81
CA TYR A 94 3.78 3.56 -11.96
C TYR A 94 3.13 2.21 -11.69
N ASP A 95 3.57 1.21 -12.45
CA ASP A 95 3.41 -0.19 -12.05
C ASP A 95 4.29 -0.47 -10.82
N ALA A 96 3.72 -1.08 -9.79
CA ALA A 96 4.42 -1.37 -8.54
C ALA A 96 5.65 -2.27 -8.74
N THR A 97 5.68 -3.08 -9.80
CA THR A 97 6.81 -3.95 -10.15
C THR A 97 7.95 -3.21 -10.85
N ALA A 98 7.73 -1.96 -11.26
CA ALA A 98 8.65 -1.17 -12.07
C ALA A 98 8.90 0.25 -11.53
N ILE A 99 8.66 0.50 -10.25
CA ILE A 99 8.93 1.79 -9.62
C ILE A 99 10.43 2.10 -9.72
N PRO A 100 10.82 3.28 -10.24
CA PRO A 100 12.23 3.68 -10.27
C PRO A 100 12.80 3.77 -8.86
N VAL A 101 13.94 3.11 -8.64
CA VAL A 101 14.64 3.19 -7.35
C VAL A 101 15.24 4.59 -7.20
N PRO A 102 14.84 5.38 -6.20
CA PRO A 102 15.34 6.74 -6.03
C PRO A 102 16.78 6.72 -5.52
N PRO A 103 17.56 7.80 -5.75
CA PRO A 103 18.93 7.93 -5.23
C PRO A 103 19.01 7.83 -3.70
N VAL A 104 17.95 8.28 -3.03
CA VAL A 104 17.79 8.16 -1.57
C VAL A 104 16.51 7.40 -1.31
N PRO A 105 16.59 6.16 -0.79
CA PRO A 105 15.41 5.33 -0.52
C PRO A 105 14.47 5.94 0.54
N TYR A 106 13.27 5.41 0.65
CA TYR A 106 12.26 5.88 1.58
C TYR A 106 12.50 5.33 2.99
N ASP A 107 12.21 6.14 4.00
CA ASP A 107 12.33 5.74 5.40
C ASP A 107 11.16 4.84 5.84
N SER A 108 10.00 5.03 5.23
CA SER A 108 8.83 4.17 5.40
C SER A 108 8.16 3.89 4.07
N VAL A 109 7.70 2.66 3.88
CA VAL A 109 6.93 2.22 2.70
C VAL A 109 5.61 1.62 3.18
N PHE A 110 4.52 2.05 2.61
CA PHE A 110 3.17 1.56 2.89
C PHE A 110 2.59 0.85 1.68
N ASP A 111 1.91 -0.25 1.95
CA ASP A 111 1.09 -1.03 1.04
C ASP A 111 -0.26 -1.27 1.70
N SER A 112 -1.29 -0.59 1.23
CA SER A 112 -2.65 -0.70 1.76
C SER A 112 -3.52 -1.56 0.85
N GLY A 113 -3.19 -2.87 0.73
CA GLY A 113 -4.01 -3.81 -0.03
C GLY A 113 -3.49 -4.13 -1.43
N LEU A 114 -2.32 -3.63 -1.81
CA LEU A 114 -1.74 -3.94 -3.12
C LEU A 114 -1.20 -5.37 -3.20
N LEU A 115 -0.43 -5.83 -2.20
CA LEU A 115 0.23 -7.14 -2.25
C LEU A 115 -0.76 -8.28 -2.44
N HIS A 116 -1.89 -8.28 -1.74
CA HIS A 116 -2.90 -9.32 -1.91
C HIS A 116 -3.63 -9.23 -3.28
N SER A 117 -3.67 -8.06 -3.88
CA SER A 117 -4.20 -7.87 -5.24
C SER A 117 -3.24 -8.41 -6.30
N LEU A 118 -1.93 -8.24 -6.09
CA LEU A 118 -0.88 -8.80 -6.97
C LEU A 118 -0.78 -10.32 -6.83
N ASP A 119 -0.99 -10.89 -5.63
CA ASP A 119 -0.93 -12.34 -5.39
C ASP A 119 -1.91 -13.11 -6.27
N ARG A 120 -3.04 -12.54 -6.59
CA ARG A 120 -4.01 -13.11 -7.54
C ARG A 120 -3.47 -13.25 -8.96
N ARG A 121 -2.30 -12.69 -9.28
CA ARG A 121 -1.66 -12.59 -10.60
C ARG A 121 -0.29 -13.26 -10.70
N GLY A 122 0.19 -13.86 -9.62
CA GLY A 122 1.36 -14.75 -9.59
C GLY A 122 2.72 -14.07 -9.78
N ALA A 123 3.16 -13.80 -11.01
CA ALA A 123 4.53 -13.32 -11.28
C ALA A 123 4.81 -11.92 -10.71
N ALA A 124 3.83 -11.03 -10.72
CA ALA A 124 3.95 -9.64 -10.26
C ALA A 124 4.36 -9.54 -8.79
N VAL A 125 3.92 -10.47 -7.93
CA VAL A 125 4.30 -10.52 -6.51
C VAL A 125 5.80 -10.61 -6.33
N ARG A 126 6.48 -11.50 -7.07
CA ARG A 126 7.92 -11.69 -6.92
C ARG A 126 8.72 -10.46 -7.29
N ASP A 127 8.33 -9.81 -8.38
CA ASP A 127 9.02 -8.62 -8.88
C ASP A 127 8.81 -7.44 -7.91
N TYR A 128 7.60 -7.26 -7.39
CA TYR A 128 7.29 -6.27 -6.37
C TYR A 128 8.08 -6.51 -5.08
N LEU A 129 8.04 -7.73 -4.51
CA LEU A 129 8.77 -8.07 -3.29
C LEU A 129 10.28 -7.91 -3.44
N ALA A 130 10.85 -8.21 -4.62
CA ALA A 130 12.27 -8.01 -4.91
C ALA A 130 12.65 -6.51 -5.00
N LEU A 131 11.69 -5.64 -5.29
CA LEU A 131 11.91 -4.21 -5.38
C LEU A 131 11.86 -3.51 -4.01
N LEU A 132 11.02 -3.98 -3.09
CA LEU A 132 10.83 -3.36 -1.77
C LEU A 132 12.13 -3.09 -0.99
N PRO A 133 13.11 -4.03 -0.90
CA PRO A 133 14.37 -3.77 -0.20
C PRO A 133 15.21 -2.65 -0.82
N ARG A 134 15.01 -2.37 -2.11
CA ARG A 134 15.71 -1.30 -2.84
C ARG A 134 15.02 0.06 -2.67
N LEU A 135 13.71 0.05 -2.46
CA LEU A 135 12.91 1.25 -2.20
C LEU A 135 13.02 1.70 -0.74
N THR A 136 13.32 0.77 0.19
CA THR A 136 13.34 1.03 1.63
C THR A 136 14.76 1.28 2.11
N ALA A 137 14.98 2.38 2.82
CA ALA A 137 16.27 2.73 3.41
C ALA A 137 16.71 1.67 4.44
N PRO A 138 18.02 1.41 4.62
CA PRO A 138 18.51 0.59 5.71
C PRO A 138 17.98 1.10 7.06
N GLY A 139 17.38 0.22 7.85
CA GLY A 139 16.68 0.59 9.09
C GLY A 139 15.28 1.20 8.88
N GLY A 140 14.84 1.40 7.65
CA GLY A 140 13.50 1.85 7.30
C GLY A 140 12.43 0.79 7.61
N ALA A 141 11.18 1.19 7.58
CA ALA A 141 10.03 0.33 7.89
C ALA A 141 9.15 0.06 6.66
N VAL A 142 8.59 -1.14 6.59
CA VAL A 142 7.53 -1.48 5.63
C VAL A 142 6.29 -1.89 6.40
N PHE A 143 5.13 -1.43 5.93
CA PHE A 143 3.82 -1.77 6.46
C PHE A 143 2.97 -2.32 5.31
N VAL A 144 2.47 -3.55 5.46
CA VAL A 144 1.60 -4.19 4.47
C VAL A 144 0.30 -4.58 5.14
N LEU A 145 -0.78 -3.99 4.69
CA LEU A 145 -2.14 -4.40 5.04
C LEU A 145 -2.67 -5.34 3.96
N ALA A 146 -3.15 -6.51 4.36
CA ALA A 146 -3.75 -7.46 3.43
C ALA A 146 -5.03 -8.07 4.02
N VAL A 147 -6.01 -8.33 3.16
CA VAL A 147 -7.16 -9.17 3.52
C VAL A 147 -6.66 -10.59 3.76
N SER A 148 -7.23 -11.27 4.78
CA SER A 148 -6.94 -12.66 5.12
C SER A 148 -7.90 -13.61 4.41
N PRO A 149 -7.50 -14.84 4.06
CA PRO A 149 -8.42 -15.88 3.59
C PRO A 149 -9.58 -16.16 4.56
N GLU A 150 -9.39 -15.86 5.85
CA GLU A 150 -10.43 -15.98 6.89
C GLU A 150 -11.62 -15.03 6.68
N ALA A 151 -11.48 -14.02 5.84
CA ALA A 151 -12.59 -13.16 5.42
C ALA A 151 -13.67 -13.92 4.62
N GLY A 152 -13.35 -15.12 4.11
CA GLY A 152 -14.29 -15.93 3.34
C GLY A 152 -14.43 -15.55 1.87
N GLU A 153 -13.64 -14.60 1.40
CA GLU A 153 -13.69 -14.09 0.01
C GLU A 153 -13.02 -15.03 -1.02
N GLY A 154 -12.42 -16.13 -0.57
CA GLY A 154 -11.70 -17.09 -1.43
C GLY A 154 -10.33 -16.59 -1.93
N TRP A 155 -9.84 -15.47 -1.40
CA TRP A 155 -8.53 -14.87 -1.67
C TRP A 155 -8.02 -14.12 -0.43
N GLY A 156 -6.75 -13.74 -0.47
CA GLY A 156 -6.11 -13.02 0.63
C GLY A 156 -4.78 -13.65 1.02
N LEU A 157 -4.07 -13.05 1.96
CA LEU A 157 -2.79 -13.51 2.46
C LEU A 157 -2.87 -13.81 3.95
N ASP A 158 -2.62 -15.06 4.30
CA ASP A 158 -2.50 -15.46 5.71
C ASP A 158 -1.21 -14.94 6.34
N ALA A 159 -1.15 -14.96 7.67
CA ALA A 159 -0.03 -14.43 8.43
C ALA A 159 1.30 -15.13 8.11
N ASP A 160 1.29 -16.44 7.83
CA ASP A 160 2.51 -17.19 7.54
C ASP A 160 3.01 -16.90 6.11
N THR A 161 2.12 -16.73 5.17
CA THR A 161 2.46 -16.29 3.80
C THR A 161 3.07 -14.89 3.82
N LEU A 162 2.49 -13.96 4.59
CA LEU A 162 3.07 -12.62 4.77
C LEU A 162 4.47 -12.69 5.41
N ARG A 163 4.67 -13.47 6.48
CA ARG A 163 6.02 -13.62 7.09
C ARG A 163 7.04 -14.17 6.11
N ARG A 164 6.68 -15.19 5.33
CA ARG A 164 7.57 -15.77 4.30
C ARG A 164 7.93 -14.80 3.17
N ALA A 165 7.08 -13.82 2.89
CA ALA A 165 7.34 -12.81 1.88
C ALA A 165 8.42 -11.79 2.29
N PHE A 166 8.78 -11.72 3.58
CA PHE A 166 9.78 -10.79 4.12
C PHE A 166 10.91 -11.54 4.84
N PRO A 167 11.73 -12.34 4.11
CA PRO A 167 12.76 -13.18 4.71
C PRO A 167 14.02 -12.40 5.08
N GLU A 168 14.81 -12.99 6.02
CA GLU A 168 16.22 -12.62 6.17
C GLU A 168 17.01 -12.97 4.89
N PRO A 169 18.12 -12.29 4.58
CA PRO A 169 18.73 -11.21 5.36
C PRO A 169 18.17 -9.82 5.06
N ASP A 170 17.23 -9.67 4.14
CA ASP A 170 16.72 -8.36 3.74
C ASP A 170 15.87 -7.69 4.81
N TRP A 171 15.16 -8.47 5.60
CA TRP A 171 14.21 -7.99 6.58
C TRP A 171 14.46 -8.52 7.97
N THR A 172 14.23 -7.69 8.98
CA THR A 172 14.29 -8.03 10.41
C THR A 172 13.04 -7.52 11.12
N GLN A 173 12.84 -7.95 12.37
CA GLN A 173 11.71 -7.52 13.19
C GLN A 173 10.35 -7.67 12.49
N VAL A 174 10.19 -8.77 11.74
CA VAL A 174 8.95 -9.05 11.02
C VAL A 174 7.87 -9.48 12.00
N THR A 175 6.81 -8.70 12.09
CA THR A 175 5.62 -9.01 12.88
C THR A 175 4.39 -9.01 11.99
N VAL A 176 3.42 -9.87 12.30
CA VAL A 176 2.12 -9.89 11.62
C VAL A 176 1.06 -9.98 12.70
N GLU A 177 0.14 -9.05 12.71
CA GLU A 177 -0.98 -8.97 13.64
C GLU A 177 -2.32 -9.04 12.90
N PRO A 178 -3.33 -9.73 13.44
CA PRO A 178 -4.67 -9.73 12.87
C PRO A 178 -5.31 -8.34 13.05
N ILE A 179 -6.05 -7.90 12.04
CA ILE A 179 -6.75 -6.62 12.02
C ILE A 179 -8.11 -6.76 11.34
N ASP A 180 -8.96 -5.75 11.50
CA ASP A 180 -10.10 -5.53 10.62
C ASP A 180 -9.68 -4.66 9.41
N VAL A 181 -10.05 -5.11 8.21
CA VAL A 181 -9.98 -4.32 6.98
C VAL A 181 -11.39 -3.79 6.69
N HIS A 182 -11.50 -2.49 6.55
CA HIS A 182 -12.79 -1.85 6.30
C HIS A 182 -13.04 -1.72 4.79
N ALA A 183 -14.27 -1.96 4.40
CA ALA A 183 -14.75 -1.78 3.04
C ALA A 183 -16.16 -1.18 3.06
N GLU A 184 -16.54 -0.49 1.99
CA GLU A 184 -17.89 0.03 1.79
C GLU A 184 -18.48 -0.56 0.52
N VAL A 185 -19.66 -1.20 0.63
CA VAL A 185 -20.39 -1.77 -0.52
C VAL A 185 -21.83 -1.35 -0.46
N GLY A 186 -22.29 -0.64 -1.46
CA GLY A 186 -23.70 -0.18 -1.54
C GLY A 186 -24.14 0.67 -0.35
N GLY A 187 -23.23 1.43 0.26
CA GLY A 187 -23.49 2.26 1.45
C GLY A 187 -23.46 1.50 2.78
N ALA A 188 -23.09 0.21 2.77
CA ALA A 188 -22.93 -0.59 3.97
C ALA A 188 -21.44 -0.74 4.31
N ASP A 189 -21.07 -0.46 5.56
CA ASP A 189 -19.74 -0.70 6.09
C ASP A 189 -19.54 -2.21 6.32
N LEU A 190 -18.47 -2.74 5.78
CA LEU A 190 -18.05 -4.13 5.97
C LEU A 190 -16.72 -4.17 6.72
N ARG A 191 -16.55 -5.21 7.54
CA ARG A 191 -15.29 -5.54 8.19
C ARG A 191 -14.86 -6.92 7.75
N LEU A 192 -13.70 -6.98 7.11
CA LEU A 192 -13.09 -8.22 6.64
C LEU A 192 -11.93 -8.58 7.54
N ALA A 193 -11.75 -9.86 7.85
CA ALA A 193 -10.55 -10.32 8.53
C ALA A 193 -9.32 -9.99 7.67
N GLY A 194 -8.28 -9.45 8.29
CA GLY A 194 -7.06 -9.08 7.62
C GLY A 194 -5.84 -9.21 8.51
N ASN A 195 -4.69 -8.89 7.94
CA ASN A 195 -3.39 -8.91 8.61
C ASN A 195 -2.64 -7.61 8.33
N LEU A 196 -1.97 -7.08 9.35
CA LEU A 196 -0.99 -6.01 9.21
C LEU A 196 0.41 -6.57 9.47
N LEU A 197 1.23 -6.59 8.43
CA LEU A 197 2.66 -6.87 8.55
C LEU A 197 3.41 -5.58 8.81
N ARG A 198 4.42 -5.67 9.69
CA ARG A 198 5.47 -4.65 9.88
C ARG A 198 6.82 -5.35 9.75
N ALA A 199 7.71 -4.77 8.97
CA ALA A 199 9.08 -5.26 8.82
C ALA A 199 10.06 -4.10 8.83
N THR A 200 11.28 -4.35 9.31
CA THR A 200 12.39 -3.38 9.26
C THR A 200 13.38 -3.84 8.21
N ARG A 201 13.77 -2.94 7.30
CA ARG A 201 14.87 -3.20 6.36
C ARG A 201 16.16 -3.39 7.13
N SER A 202 16.84 -4.51 6.90
CA SER A 202 18.11 -4.78 7.54
C SER A 202 19.14 -3.66 7.29
N PRO A 203 20.00 -3.34 8.25
CA PRO A 203 21.12 -2.44 8.00
C PRO A 203 21.95 -2.95 6.82
N ALA A 204 22.52 -2.02 6.03
CA ALA A 204 23.50 -2.41 5.03
C ALA A 204 24.64 -3.18 5.74
N GLY A 205 24.93 -4.40 5.30
CA GLY A 205 26.02 -5.18 5.85
C GLY A 205 27.32 -4.37 5.84
N ARG A 206 28.04 -4.40 6.95
CA ARG A 206 29.37 -3.80 7.03
C ARG A 206 30.34 -4.59 6.22
#